data_63cec55428aa3ea2a88e122f014dac59
#
_entry.id   63cec55428aa3ea2a88e122f014dac59
#
_cell.length_a   1.000
_cell.length_b   1.000
_cell.length_c   1.000
_cell.angle_alpha   90.00
_cell.angle_beta   90.00
_cell.angle_gamma   90.00
#
_symmetry.space_group_name_H-M   'P 1'
#
loop_
_entity.id
_entity.type
_entity.pdbx_description
1 polymer ?
#
loop_
_entity_poly.entity_id
_entity_poly.type
_entity_poly.pdbx_seq_one_letter_code
_entity_poly.pdbx_strand_id
1 'polypeptide(L)'
;PQVAGLTAEHLAYVIYTSGSTGQSKGVMVEHRSVFNFWHVLSRTTHQHCPSPATVALNAGFFFDMSIKGISQLFSGHRLVIIPQLIRASGHELLDFLEQHQVHAFDSTPSQLDTLLAAGLLERSRYQPVSVLLGGEAINAATW
;
A
#
# COMPACT_ATOMS: atom_id res chain seq x y z
N PRO A 1 18.44 -12.74 11.70
CA PRO A 1 19.38 -13.63 11.01
C PRO A 1 20.26 -12.80 10.07
N GLN A 2 21.58 -12.90 10.24
CA GLN A 2 22.52 -12.29 9.31
C GLN A 2 22.83 -13.31 8.21
N VAL A 3 22.64 -12.91 6.95
CA VAL A 3 23.05 -13.70 5.80
C VAL A 3 24.47 -13.30 5.44
N ALA A 4 25.42 -14.26 5.50
CA ALA A 4 26.82 -13.98 5.21
C ALA A 4 26.95 -13.44 3.77
N GLY A 5 27.65 -12.32 3.60
CA GLY A 5 27.90 -11.69 2.31
C GLY A 5 26.74 -10.82 1.77
N LEU A 6 25.59 -10.75 2.42
CA LEU A 6 24.51 -9.84 2.03
C LEU A 6 24.84 -8.43 2.50
N THR A 7 24.75 -7.45 1.58
CA THR A 7 24.98 -6.03 1.85
C THR A 7 23.76 -5.19 1.44
N ALA A 8 23.75 -3.93 1.85
CA ALA A 8 22.69 -2.98 1.48
C ALA A 8 22.61 -2.68 -0.03
N GLU A 9 23.66 -2.99 -0.77
CA GLU A 9 23.78 -2.79 -2.23
C GLU A 9 23.28 -3.99 -3.05
N HIS A 10 22.99 -5.12 -2.40
CA HIS A 10 22.38 -6.24 -3.09
C HIS A 10 20.91 -5.95 -3.43
N LEU A 11 20.41 -6.61 -4.48
CA LEU A 11 19.03 -6.44 -4.93
C LEU A 11 18.05 -6.99 -3.88
N ALA A 12 17.08 -6.14 -3.54
CA ALA A 12 15.94 -6.54 -2.73
C ALA A 12 14.86 -7.19 -3.61
N TYR A 13 14.61 -6.61 -4.79
CA TYR A 13 13.63 -7.13 -5.75
C TYR A 13 13.89 -6.65 -7.17
N VAL A 14 13.24 -7.31 -8.13
CA VAL A 14 13.14 -6.90 -9.53
C VAL A 14 11.67 -6.92 -9.93
N ILE A 15 11.16 -5.80 -10.43
CA ILE A 15 9.81 -5.70 -10.99
C ILE A 15 9.90 -5.38 -12.48
N TYR A 16 9.15 -6.12 -13.29
CA TYR A 16 9.11 -5.93 -14.74
C TYR A 16 8.03 -4.93 -15.12
N THR A 17 8.39 -4.00 -16.00
CA THR A 17 7.46 -3.04 -16.60
C THR A 17 7.38 -3.25 -18.10
N SER A 18 6.25 -2.88 -18.72
CA SER A 18 6.11 -2.88 -20.18
C SER A 18 7.08 -1.86 -20.78
N GLY A 19 8.02 -2.33 -21.61
CA GLY A 19 8.94 -1.44 -22.31
C GLY A 19 8.26 -0.79 -23.52
N SER A 20 8.62 0.46 -23.85
CA SER A 20 8.17 1.20 -25.03
C SER A 20 8.50 0.50 -26.36
N THR A 21 9.46 -0.43 -26.36
CA THR A 21 9.89 -1.23 -27.52
C THR A 21 9.21 -2.60 -27.60
N GLY A 22 8.19 -2.86 -26.74
CA GLY A 22 7.49 -4.15 -26.67
C GLY A 22 8.19 -5.22 -25.84
N GLN A 23 9.43 -5.01 -25.42
CA GLN A 23 10.15 -5.91 -24.50
C GLN A 23 10.03 -5.41 -23.07
N SER A 24 9.65 -6.29 -22.14
CA SER A 24 9.60 -6.00 -20.72
C SER A 24 10.99 -5.66 -20.18
N LYS A 25 11.06 -4.62 -19.34
CA LYS A 25 12.29 -4.19 -18.67
C LYS A 25 12.19 -4.48 -17.18
N GLY A 26 13.22 -5.15 -16.63
CA GLY A 26 13.34 -5.37 -15.18
C GLY A 26 13.93 -4.15 -14.49
N VAL A 27 13.17 -3.58 -13.55
CA VAL A 27 13.66 -2.52 -12.67
C VAL A 27 14.24 -3.16 -11.42
N MET A 28 15.53 -2.98 -11.21
CA MET A 28 16.28 -3.56 -10.09
C MET A 28 16.34 -2.55 -8.93
N VAL A 29 15.97 -2.98 -7.74
CA VAL A 29 15.96 -2.13 -6.54
C VAL A 29 16.77 -2.79 -5.42
N GLU A 30 17.71 -2.03 -4.85
CA GLU A 30 18.61 -2.47 -3.80
C GLU A 30 17.95 -2.39 -2.41
N HIS A 31 18.46 -3.16 -1.44
CA HIS A 31 17.98 -3.15 -0.04
C HIS A 31 18.04 -1.76 0.59
N ARG A 32 19.09 -0.97 0.32
CA ARG A 32 19.21 0.41 0.85
C ARG A 32 18.06 1.32 0.39
N SER A 33 17.58 1.14 -0.84
CA SER A 33 16.47 1.93 -1.39
C SER A 33 15.15 1.57 -0.72
N VAL A 34 14.90 0.27 -0.48
CA VAL A 34 13.72 -0.21 0.27
C VAL A 34 13.74 0.29 1.72
N PHE A 35 14.91 0.24 2.37
CA PHE A 35 15.08 0.75 3.73
C PHE A 35 14.80 2.26 3.82
N ASN A 36 15.36 3.05 2.90
CA ASN A 36 15.11 4.49 2.86
C ASN A 36 13.63 4.80 2.61
N PHE A 37 13.00 4.07 1.70
CA PHE A 37 11.58 4.22 1.40
C PHE A 37 10.70 3.93 2.62
N TRP A 38 10.92 2.80 3.31
CA TRP A 38 10.25 2.46 4.56
C TRP A 38 10.45 3.55 5.62
N HIS A 39 11.69 4.04 5.79
CA HIS A 39 12.01 5.06 6.78
C HIS A 39 11.24 6.37 6.54
N VAL A 40 11.10 6.79 5.28
CA VAL A 40 10.31 7.96 4.92
C VAL A 40 8.83 7.72 5.20
N LEU A 41 8.26 6.58 4.75
CA LEU A 41 6.85 6.26 4.96
C LEU A 41 6.47 6.24 6.43
N SER A 42 7.30 5.64 7.30
CA SER A 42 7.02 5.54 8.73
C SER A 42 7.01 6.91 9.43
N ARG A 43 7.75 7.90 8.88
CA ARG A 43 7.83 9.27 9.44
C ARG A 43 6.88 10.27 8.81
N THR A 44 6.20 9.90 7.74
CA THR A 44 5.28 10.79 7.02
C THR A 44 3.87 10.23 7.06
N THR A 45 3.57 9.29 6.16
CA THR A 45 2.21 8.79 5.95
C THR A 45 1.68 7.91 7.07
N HIS A 46 2.56 7.20 7.78
CA HIS A 46 2.19 6.30 8.89
C HIS A 46 2.49 6.88 10.27
N GLN A 47 3.00 8.12 10.38
CA GLN A 47 3.40 8.73 11.65
C GLN A 47 2.25 8.85 12.68
N HIS A 48 1.00 8.95 12.21
CA HIS A 48 -0.18 9.06 13.06
C HIS A 48 -0.89 7.72 13.31
N CYS A 49 -0.42 6.65 12.68
CA CYS A 49 -0.98 5.32 12.91
C CYS A 49 -0.57 4.79 14.28
N PRO A 50 -1.40 3.97 14.95
CA PRO A 50 -1.00 3.29 16.17
C PRO A 50 0.18 2.34 15.92
N SER A 51 0.89 1.97 16.98
CA SER A 51 1.97 0.99 16.88
C SER A 51 1.70 -0.18 17.85
N PRO A 52 1.47 -1.40 17.33
CA PRO A 52 1.39 -1.78 15.93
C PRO A 52 0.12 -1.30 15.22
N ALA A 53 0.22 -0.94 13.94
CA ALA A 53 -0.92 -0.64 13.08
C ALA A 53 -1.35 -1.87 12.28
N THR A 54 -2.58 -1.84 11.74
CA THR A 54 -3.02 -2.74 10.66
C THR A 54 -2.94 -1.98 9.34
N VAL A 55 -2.14 -2.46 8.41
CA VAL A 55 -1.96 -1.89 7.08
C VAL A 55 -2.52 -2.85 6.05
N ALA A 56 -3.32 -2.37 5.10
CA ALA A 56 -3.86 -3.23 4.06
C ALA A 56 -3.06 -3.09 2.75
N LEU A 57 -2.71 -4.23 2.18
CA LEU A 57 -2.10 -4.33 0.85
C LEU A 57 -3.20 -4.41 -0.21
N ASN A 58 -3.36 -3.34 -0.96
CA ASN A 58 -4.38 -3.18 -2.01
C ASN A 58 -3.79 -3.28 -3.43
N ALA A 59 -2.65 -3.88 -3.59
CA ALA A 59 -1.98 -4.07 -4.87
C ALA A 59 -1.58 -5.54 -5.09
N GLY A 60 -1.42 -5.93 -6.35
CA GLY A 60 -0.78 -7.20 -6.68
C GLY A 60 0.71 -7.14 -6.36
N PHE A 61 1.30 -8.28 -5.99
CA PHE A 61 2.73 -8.37 -5.65
C PHE A 61 3.68 -8.03 -6.83
N PHE A 62 3.16 -7.99 -8.03
CA PHE A 62 3.91 -7.63 -9.24
C PHE A 62 3.97 -6.11 -9.49
N PHE A 63 3.30 -5.29 -8.66
CA PHE A 63 3.42 -3.84 -8.67
C PHE A 63 4.32 -3.34 -7.53
N ASP A 64 5.06 -2.27 -7.78
CA ASP A 64 5.92 -1.58 -6.80
C ASP A 64 5.12 -1.05 -5.58
N MET A 65 3.85 -0.72 -5.77
CA MET A 65 2.93 -0.33 -4.69
C MET A 65 2.86 -1.40 -3.58
N SER A 66 3.06 -2.69 -3.91
CA SER A 66 3.09 -3.76 -2.90
C SER A 66 4.22 -3.60 -1.88
N ILE A 67 5.33 -2.98 -2.29
CA ILE A 67 6.49 -2.75 -1.41
C ILE A 67 6.14 -1.78 -0.27
N LYS A 68 5.21 -0.83 -0.49
CA LYS A 68 4.73 0.05 0.58
C LYS A 68 4.13 -0.76 1.74
N GLY A 69 3.20 -1.67 1.44
CA GLY A 69 2.57 -2.52 2.44
C GLY A 69 3.55 -3.50 3.07
N ILE A 70 4.35 -4.20 2.26
CA ILE A 70 5.32 -5.21 2.74
C ILE A 70 6.36 -4.57 3.68
N SER A 71 6.86 -3.38 3.34
CA SER A 71 7.86 -2.69 4.15
C SER A 71 7.35 -2.31 5.55
N GLN A 72 6.03 -2.21 5.75
CA GLN A 72 5.46 -1.90 7.07
C GLN A 72 5.67 -3.04 8.09
N LEU A 73 5.94 -4.25 7.63
CA LEU A 73 6.35 -5.36 8.50
C LEU A 73 7.65 -5.05 9.25
N PHE A 74 8.54 -4.19 8.71
CA PHE A 74 9.77 -3.75 9.39
C PHE A 74 9.47 -2.90 10.64
N SER A 75 8.30 -2.26 10.69
CA SER A 75 7.80 -1.53 11.87
C SER A 75 7.02 -2.42 12.84
N GLY A 76 6.91 -3.73 12.60
CA GLY A 76 6.09 -4.63 13.40
C GLY A 76 4.59 -4.46 13.17
N HIS A 77 4.17 -3.80 12.10
CA HIS A 77 2.76 -3.65 11.76
C HIS A 77 2.16 -4.95 11.24
N ARG A 78 0.86 -5.10 11.40
CA ARG A 78 0.10 -6.21 10.83
C ARG A 78 -0.25 -5.89 9.37
N LEU A 79 0.11 -6.78 8.45
CA LEU A 79 -0.26 -6.67 7.04
C LEU A 79 -1.49 -7.53 6.74
N VAL A 80 -2.52 -6.92 6.13
CA VAL A 80 -3.73 -7.60 5.65
C VAL A 80 -3.78 -7.47 4.13
N ILE A 81 -3.94 -8.59 3.44
CA ILE A 81 -3.98 -8.62 1.96
C ILE A 81 -5.44 -8.56 1.53
N ILE A 82 -5.80 -7.52 0.78
CA ILE A 82 -7.16 -7.37 0.23
C ILE A 82 -7.34 -8.35 -0.94
N PRO A 83 -8.34 -9.25 -0.89
CA PRO A 83 -8.62 -10.15 -1.99
C PRO A 83 -8.94 -9.39 -3.29
N GLN A 84 -8.43 -9.87 -4.43
CA GLN A 84 -8.62 -9.20 -5.71
C GLN A 84 -10.11 -9.04 -6.08
N LEU A 85 -10.92 -10.02 -5.74
CA LEU A 85 -12.35 -10.05 -6.09
C LEU A 85 -13.16 -8.90 -5.49
N ILE A 86 -12.80 -8.43 -4.29
CA ILE A 86 -13.54 -7.37 -3.59
C ILE A 86 -13.03 -5.96 -3.89
N ARG A 87 -11.88 -5.82 -4.54
CA ARG A 87 -11.24 -4.51 -4.78
C ARG A 87 -12.07 -3.55 -5.63
N ALA A 88 -12.92 -4.08 -6.51
CA ALA A 88 -13.79 -3.29 -7.39
C ALA A 88 -15.15 -2.94 -6.74
N SER A 89 -15.51 -3.57 -5.64
CA SER A 89 -16.77 -3.33 -4.91
C SER A 89 -16.54 -2.41 -3.73
N GLY A 90 -17.04 -1.18 -3.79
CA GLY A 90 -16.89 -0.21 -2.68
C GLY A 90 -17.44 -0.74 -1.36
N HIS A 91 -18.60 -1.41 -1.36
CA HIS A 91 -19.21 -1.98 -0.16
C HIS A 91 -18.41 -3.14 0.43
N GLU A 92 -18.04 -4.13 -0.41
CA GLU A 92 -17.29 -5.30 0.07
C GLU A 92 -15.88 -4.89 0.55
N LEU A 93 -15.24 -3.95 -0.16
CA LEU A 93 -13.95 -3.42 0.26
C LEU A 93 -14.07 -2.67 1.59
N LEU A 94 -15.08 -1.82 1.75
CA LEU A 94 -15.32 -1.08 2.99
C LEU A 94 -15.61 -2.02 4.16
N ASP A 95 -16.44 -3.04 3.98
CA ASP A 95 -16.73 -4.05 4.99
C ASP A 95 -15.47 -4.82 5.40
N PHE A 96 -14.62 -5.16 4.43
CA PHE A 96 -13.33 -5.81 4.69
C PHE A 96 -12.39 -4.90 5.51
N LEU A 97 -12.27 -3.63 5.13
CA LEU A 97 -11.43 -2.66 5.84
C LEU A 97 -11.90 -2.47 7.29
N GLU A 98 -13.21 -2.36 7.51
CA GLU A 98 -13.83 -2.26 8.84
C GLU A 98 -13.63 -3.53 9.65
N GLN A 99 -13.91 -4.71 9.08
CA GLN A 99 -13.77 -6.01 9.75
C GLN A 99 -12.34 -6.23 10.26
N HIS A 100 -11.35 -5.81 9.48
CA HIS A 100 -9.94 -5.95 9.84
C HIS A 100 -9.38 -4.78 10.64
N GLN A 101 -10.19 -3.74 10.90
CA GLN A 101 -9.78 -2.50 11.57
C GLN A 101 -8.49 -1.94 10.94
N VAL A 102 -8.53 -1.72 9.62
CA VAL A 102 -7.38 -1.24 8.85
C VAL A 102 -7.11 0.22 9.16
N HIS A 103 -5.89 0.55 9.60
CA HIS A 103 -5.50 1.92 9.94
C HIS A 103 -4.98 2.68 8.72
N ALA A 104 -4.29 1.98 7.79
CA ALA A 104 -3.74 2.61 6.60
C ALA A 104 -3.82 1.69 5.38
N PHE A 105 -4.08 2.26 4.20
CA PHE A 105 -4.07 1.54 2.94
C PHE A 105 -3.80 2.48 1.75
N ASP A 106 -3.35 1.88 0.64
CA ASP A 106 -3.21 2.58 -0.64
C ASP A 106 -4.49 2.46 -1.46
N SER A 107 -4.85 3.54 -2.18
CA SER A 107 -6.02 3.58 -3.05
C SER A 107 -5.73 4.42 -4.30
N THR A 108 -6.52 4.21 -5.35
CA THR A 108 -6.60 5.20 -6.43
C THR A 108 -7.71 6.21 -6.12
N PRO A 109 -7.68 7.41 -6.69
CA PRO A 109 -8.78 8.38 -6.56
C PRO A 109 -10.13 7.77 -6.92
N SER A 110 -10.24 7.06 -8.03
CA SER A 110 -11.48 6.40 -8.46
C SER A 110 -11.97 5.34 -7.47
N GLN A 111 -11.07 4.58 -6.85
CA GLN A 111 -11.44 3.62 -5.81
C GLN A 111 -11.86 4.32 -4.51
N LEU A 112 -11.22 5.44 -4.14
CA LEU A 112 -11.66 6.24 -3.01
C LEU A 112 -13.08 6.77 -3.24
N ASP A 113 -13.40 7.25 -4.44
CA ASP A 113 -14.76 7.71 -4.78
C ASP A 113 -15.80 6.59 -4.59
N THR A 114 -15.47 5.34 -4.95
CA THR A 114 -16.36 4.19 -4.70
C THR A 114 -16.51 3.86 -3.22
N LEU A 115 -15.46 4.03 -2.40
CA LEU A 115 -15.53 3.87 -0.95
C LEU A 115 -16.36 4.99 -0.30
N LEU A 116 -16.21 6.23 -0.75
CA LEU A 116 -17.03 7.35 -0.29
C LEU A 116 -18.51 7.13 -0.61
N ALA A 117 -18.82 6.70 -1.84
CA ALA A 117 -20.18 6.35 -2.24
C ALA A 117 -20.75 5.15 -1.46
N ALA A 118 -19.91 4.25 -0.97
CA ALA A 118 -20.29 3.13 -0.11
C ALA A 118 -20.45 3.51 1.37
N GLY A 119 -20.25 4.79 1.71
CA GLY A 119 -20.47 5.32 3.07
C GLY A 119 -19.24 5.26 3.97
N LEU A 120 -18.03 5.44 3.43
CA LEU A 120 -16.80 5.41 4.24
C LEU A 120 -16.84 6.45 5.38
N LEU A 121 -17.35 7.66 5.12
CA LEU A 121 -17.40 8.73 6.11
C LEU A 121 -18.57 8.60 7.10
N GLU A 122 -19.58 7.81 6.75
CA GLU A 122 -20.77 7.55 7.57
C GLU A 122 -20.58 6.39 8.55
N ARG A 123 -19.50 5.61 8.43
CA ARG A 123 -19.18 4.50 9.33
C ARG A 123 -18.77 5.03 10.71
N SER A 124 -19.67 4.95 11.69
CA SER A 124 -19.43 5.46 13.05
C SER A 124 -18.37 4.65 13.83
N ARG A 125 -18.12 3.40 13.45
CA ARG A 125 -17.23 2.48 14.15
C ARG A 125 -15.88 2.26 13.46
N TYR A 126 -15.71 2.83 12.27
CA TYR A 126 -14.50 2.66 11.47
C TYR A 126 -14.19 3.90 10.65
N GLN A 127 -12.97 4.39 10.84
CA GLN A 127 -12.35 5.36 9.92
C GLN A 127 -10.86 5.06 9.82
N PRO A 128 -10.28 4.99 8.62
CA PRO A 128 -8.85 4.83 8.46
C PRO A 128 -8.10 6.06 8.96
N VAL A 129 -6.91 5.87 9.49
CA VAL A 129 -6.03 6.97 9.93
C VAL A 129 -5.33 7.62 8.75
N SER A 130 -4.99 6.81 7.73
CA SER A 130 -4.26 7.26 6.55
C SER A 130 -4.70 6.51 5.30
N VAL A 131 -4.99 7.26 4.23
CA VAL A 131 -5.24 6.74 2.89
C VAL A 131 -4.26 7.41 1.92
N LEU A 132 -3.42 6.62 1.27
CA LEU A 132 -2.47 7.12 0.28
C LEU A 132 -3.08 7.01 -1.11
N LEU A 133 -3.20 8.15 -1.78
CA LEU A 133 -3.74 8.19 -3.14
C LEU A 133 -2.63 8.23 -4.18
N GLY A 134 -2.77 7.42 -5.22
CA GLY A 134 -1.83 7.38 -6.34
C GLY A 134 -2.36 6.63 -7.55
N GLY A 135 -1.57 6.66 -8.62
CA GLY A 135 -1.87 5.94 -9.87
C GLY A 135 -2.79 6.68 -10.85
N GLU A 136 -3.53 7.69 -10.40
CA GLU A 136 -4.45 8.49 -11.21
C GLU A 136 -4.37 9.97 -10.82
N ALA A 137 -4.85 10.86 -11.68
CA ALA A 137 -5.01 12.29 -11.34
C ALA A 137 -6.15 12.46 -10.34
N ILE A 138 -5.90 13.24 -9.28
CA ILE A 138 -6.93 13.56 -8.29
C ILE A 138 -7.78 14.70 -8.86
N ASN A 139 -9.08 14.49 -8.94
CA ASN A 139 -10.02 15.54 -9.39
C ASN A 139 -10.45 16.44 -8.21
N ALA A 140 -11.01 17.62 -8.54
CA ALA A 140 -11.40 18.59 -7.53
C ALA A 140 -12.54 18.14 -6.59
N ALA A 141 -13.32 17.13 -6.99
CA ALA A 141 -14.40 16.59 -6.15
C ALA A 141 -13.90 15.59 -5.10
N THR A 142 -12.76 14.96 -5.37
CA THR A 142 -12.11 14.01 -4.44
C THR A 142 -11.29 14.75 -3.36
N TRP A 143 -10.91 16.03 -3.62
CA TRP A 143 -10.29 16.91 -2.64
C TRP A 143 -11.32 17.54 -1.73
#